data_d0db1ad0f2bf393585a4f469d2c0b308
#
_entry.id   d0db1ad0f2bf393585a4f469d2c0b308
#
_cell.length_a   1.000
_cell.length_b   1.000
_cell.length_c   1.000
_cell.angle_alpha   90.00
_cell.angle_beta   90.00
_cell.angle_gamma   90.00
#
_symmetry.space_group_name_H-M   'P 1'
#
loop_
_entity.id
_entity.type
_entity.pdbx_description
1 polymer ?
#
loop_
_entity_poly.entity_id
_entity_poly.type
_entity_poly.pdbx_seq_one_letter_code
_entity_poly.pdbx_strand_id
1 'polypeptide(L)'
;MNIVGYVDNSGARCIAARDGDLLVPLGSMNHFWSDPHAAVANAGNISQRIDSATTTLSHPVPDSARVLCLGLNYRAHAAEGKFDPPEHPMIFGRWTASLVTDGSPVTVPVDELGLDWEAEVAAVVGASICVADAETARAAVFGYAAFNDLSARRAQKLTTQWTLGKNADSSGPIGDLVTADEVGDLRDGLRVRTLVNGTVMQDGNTRDMIFELGEVLALVSRTMTLNPGDVIVTGTPEGVGYARNPPILLNAGDEVTIDIERVGTVTTPIVNRT
;
A
#
# COMPACT_ATOMS: atom_id res chain seq x y z
N MET A 1 15.37 -4.49 -5.29
CA MET A 1 15.62 -3.09 -5.72
C MET A 1 14.50 -2.22 -5.21
N ASN A 2 14.81 -1.03 -4.68
CA ASN A 2 13.77 -0.09 -4.22
C ASN A 2 13.38 0.85 -5.35
N ILE A 3 12.09 0.94 -5.64
CA ILE A 3 11.49 1.72 -6.73
C ILE A 3 10.65 2.84 -6.12
N VAL A 4 10.86 4.05 -6.61
CA VAL A 4 10.18 5.27 -6.15
C VAL A 4 9.66 6.07 -7.34
N GLY A 5 8.54 6.74 -7.14
CA GLY A 5 8.07 7.77 -8.06
C GLY A 5 8.74 9.12 -7.77
N TYR A 6 8.93 9.93 -8.80
CA TYR A 6 9.40 11.31 -8.67
C TYR A 6 8.76 12.20 -9.74
N VAL A 7 8.81 13.51 -9.52
CA VAL A 7 8.33 14.50 -10.49
C VAL A 7 9.56 15.12 -11.16
N ASP A 8 9.63 15.05 -12.49
CA ASP A 8 10.71 15.64 -13.26
C ASP A 8 10.56 17.16 -13.44
N ASN A 9 11.55 17.79 -14.07
CA ASN A 9 11.54 19.25 -14.30
C ASN A 9 10.40 19.74 -15.20
N SER A 10 9.71 18.85 -15.91
CA SER A 10 8.53 19.18 -16.72
C SER A 10 7.22 19.10 -15.93
N GLY A 11 7.27 18.60 -14.69
CA GLY A 11 6.11 18.28 -13.86
C GLY A 11 5.53 16.88 -14.14
N ALA A 12 6.18 16.06 -14.96
CA ALA A 12 5.72 14.71 -15.25
C ALA A 12 6.15 13.72 -14.16
N ARG A 13 5.26 12.77 -13.82
CA ARG A 13 5.59 11.68 -12.91
C ARG A 13 6.43 10.61 -13.62
N CYS A 14 7.55 10.30 -13.01
CA CYS A 14 8.54 9.34 -13.47
C CYS A 14 8.84 8.30 -12.40
N ILE A 15 9.50 7.22 -12.79
CA ILE A 15 9.97 6.14 -11.90
C ILE A 15 11.48 6.13 -11.86
N ALA A 16 12.03 5.89 -10.69
CA ALA A 16 13.46 5.67 -10.47
C ALA A 16 13.72 4.49 -9.54
N ALA A 17 14.89 3.89 -9.65
CA ALA A 17 15.45 3.04 -8.62
C ALA A 17 16.22 3.90 -7.61
N ARG A 18 16.06 3.62 -6.32
CA ARG A 18 16.78 4.29 -5.23
C ARG A 18 18.13 3.63 -5.02
N ASP A 19 19.19 4.44 -5.00
CA ASP A 19 20.57 4.04 -4.72
C ASP A 19 21.14 4.98 -3.63
N GLY A 20 20.85 4.66 -2.38
CA GLY A 20 21.09 5.56 -1.25
C GLY A 20 20.31 6.87 -1.39
N ASP A 21 21.01 8.00 -1.36
CA ASP A 21 20.42 9.33 -1.55
C ASP A 21 20.23 9.71 -3.02
N LEU A 22 20.59 8.83 -3.94
CA LEU A 22 20.49 9.08 -5.38
C LEU A 22 19.35 8.26 -6.00
N LEU A 23 18.82 8.79 -7.09
CA LEU A 23 17.82 8.15 -7.92
C LEU A 23 18.40 7.83 -9.30
N VAL A 24 18.21 6.60 -9.77
CA VAL A 24 18.50 6.15 -11.13
C VAL A 24 17.20 6.20 -11.93
N PRO A 25 17.03 7.16 -12.86
CA PRO A 25 15.77 7.30 -13.59
C PRO A 25 15.51 6.09 -14.51
N LEU A 26 14.36 5.44 -14.34
CA LEU A 26 13.94 4.27 -15.14
C LEU A 26 12.98 4.63 -16.27
N GLY A 27 12.50 5.87 -16.30
CA GLY A 27 11.61 6.38 -17.35
C GLY A 27 10.34 7.04 -16.80
N SER A 28 9.48 7.48 -17.73
CA SER A 28 8.16 8.00 -17.34
C SER A 28 7.29 6.89 -16.73
N MET A 29 6.29 7.27 -15.93
CA MET A 29 5.37 6.35 -15.26
C MET A 29 4.81 5.29 -16.24
N ASN A 30 4.26 5.73 -17.37
CA ASN A 30 3.65 4.84 -18.36
C ASN A 30 4.69 3.94 -19.05
N HIS A 31 5.88 4.46 -19.34
CA HIS A 31 6.96 3.68 -19.98
C HIS A 31 7.43 2.57 -19.02
N PHE A 32 7.67 2.89 -17.77
CA PHE A 32 8.08 1.91 -16.77
C PHE A 32 7.05 0.77 -16.64
N TRP A 33 5.77 1.11 -16.45
CA TRP A 33 4.74 0.10 -16.27
C TRP A 33 4.34 -0.65 -17.54
N SER A 34 4.85 -0.25 -18.72
CA SER A 34 4.68 -1.08 -19.94
C SER A 34 5.53 -2.35 -19.91
N ASP A 35 6.70 -2.33 -19.25
CA ASP A 35 7.57 -3.49 -18.99
C ASP A 35 8.49 -3.20 -17.80
N PRO A 36 8.00 -3.34 -16.55
CA PRO A 36 8.77 -2.99 -15.37
C PRO A 36 9.97 -3.91 -15.14
N HIS A 37 9.89 -5.18 -15.55
CA HIS A 37 11.00 -6.13 -15.42
C HIS A 37 12.18 -5.75 -16.33
N ALA A 38 11.91 -5.40 -17.58
CA ALA A 38 12.95 -4.94 -18.50
C ALA A 38 13.57 -3.61 -18.04
N ALA A 39 12.76 -2.68 -17.51
CA ALA A 39 13.24 -1.41 -16.98
C ALA A 39 14.22 -1.62 -15.81
N VAL A 40 13.88 -2.48 -14.86
CA VAL A 40 14.75 -2.84 -13.72
C VAL A 40 16.01 -3.55 -14.18
N ALA A 41 15.91 -4.53 -15.08
CA ALA A 41 17.07 -5.25 -15.61
C ALA A 41 18.07 -4.31 -16.31
N ASN A 42 17.61 -3.21 -16.89
CA ASN A 42 18.45 -2.22 -17.56
C ASN A 42 19.01 -1.13 -16.64
N ALA A 43 18.60 -1.06 -15.37
CA ALA A 43 18.97 0.01 -14.43
C ALA A 43 20.51 0.19 -14.29
N GLY A 44 21.25 -0.92 -14.30
CA GLY A 44 22.72 -0.91 -14.20
C GLY A 44 23.44 -0.22 -15.38
N ASN A 45 22.78 -0.07 -16.53
CA ASN A 45 23.32 0.60 -17.71
C ASN A 45 23.07 2.12 -17.72
N ILE A 46 22.29 2.64 -16.76
CA ILE A 46 21.93 4.05 -16.67
C ILE A 46 22.95 4.78 -15.82
N SER A 47 23.69 5.72 -16.43
CA SER A 47 24.71 6.53 -15.73
C SER A 47 24.12 7.77 -15.03
N GLN A 48 22.94 8.22 -15.43
CA GLN A 48 22.29 9.38 -14.83
C GLN A 48 21.97 9.13 -13.36
N ARG A 49 22.25 10.13 -12.51
CA ARG A 49 21.87 10.14 -11.10
C ARG A 49 21.20 11.47 -10.78
N ILE A 50 20.16 11.41 -9.96
CA ILE A 50 19.36 12.54 -9.49
C ILE A 50 19.44 12.53 -7.97
N ASP A 51 19.68 13.68 -7.35
CA ASP A 51 19.67 13.82 -5.90
C ASP A 51 18.23 13.78 -5.38
N SER A 52 17.91 12.82 -4.52
CA SER A 52 16.58 12.68 -3.95
C SER A 52 16.18 13.84 -3.04
N ALA A 53 17.15 14.49 -2.37
CA ALA A 53 16.88 15.62 -1.49
C ALA A 53 16.40 16.89 -2.23
N THR A 54 16.72 16.99 -3.53
CA THR A 54 16.34 18.13 -4.38
C THR A 54 15.17 17.82 -5.32
N THR A 55 14.60 16.62 -5.19
CA THR A 55 13.57 16.09 -6.10
C THR A 55 12.25 15.89 -5.35
N THR A 56 11.15 16.32 -5.93
CA THR A 56 9.83 16.02 -5.39
C THR A 56 9.51 14.54 -5.62
N LEU A 57 9.41 13.77 -4.54
CA LEU A 57 9.03 12.37 -4.59
C LEU A 57 7.51 12.22 -4.80
N SER A 58 7.13 11.09 -5.38
CA SER A 58 5.73 10.69 -5.57
C SER A 58 5.59 9.18 -5.40
N HIS A 59 4.37 8.70 -5.23
CA HIS A 59 4.15 7.25 -5.19
C HIS A 59 4.40 6.61 -6.58
N PRO A 60 4.87 5.33 -6.63
CA PRO A 60 5.22 4.67 -7.89
C PRO A 60 4.02 4.09 -8.65
N VAL A 61 2.79 4.24 -8.15
CA VAL A 61 1.57 3.66 -8.75
C VAL A 61 1.04 4.56 -9.86
N PRO A 62 0.73 4.05 -11.08
CA PRO A 62 0.18 4.85 -12.17
C PRO A 62 -1.28 5.27 -11.89
N ASP A 63 -1.70 6.41 -12.43
CA ASP A 63 -3.06 6.93 -12.22
C ASP A 63 -4.16 6.01 -12.77
N SER A 64 -3.83 5.19 -13.77
CA SER A 64 -4.73 4.20 -14.36
C SER A 64 -4.88 2.91 -13.55
N ALA A 65 -4.09 2.73 -12.49
CA ALA A 65 -4.11 1.52 -11.70
C ALA A 65 -5.43 1.31 -10.96
N ARG A 66 -5.83 0.07 -10.83
CA ARG A 66 -6.80 -0.34 -9.83
C ARG A 66 -6.10 -0.53 -8.51
N VAL A 67 -6.67 -0.01 -7.43
CA VAL A 67 -6.22 -0.27 -6.07
C VAL A 67 -7.34 -1.05 -5.38
N LEU A 68 -7.12 -2.35 -5.20
CA LEU A 68 -8.07 -3.28 -4.60
C LEU A 68 -7.59 -3.64 -3.20
N CYS A 69 -8.40 -3.39 -2.19
CA CYS A 69 -8.07 -3.63 -0.79
C CYS A 69 -8.90 -4.78 -0.23
N LEU A 70 -8.30 -5.57 0.66
CA LEU A 70 -8.94 -6.68 1.34
C LEU A 70 -9.40 -6.25 2.73
N GLY A 71 -10.68 -6.41 3.00
CA GLY A 71 -11.22 -6.31 4.36
C GLY A 71 -11.17 -7.66 5.07
N LEU A 72 -10.94 -7.64 6.40
CA LEU A 72 -11.01 -8.81 7.28
C LEU A 72 -10.13 -10.00 6.84
N ASN A 73 -8.93 -9.73 6.36
CA ASN A 73 -8.01 -10.79 5.87
C ASN A 73 -7.07 -11.37 6.93
N TYR A 74 -7.22 -11.00 8.21
CA TYR A 74 -6.47 -11.59 9.33
C TYR A 74 -7.47 -12.15 10.36
N ARG A 75 -7.24 -13.38 10.83
CA ARG A 75 -8.17 -14.07 11.75
C ARG A 75 -8.36 -13.30 13.05
N ALA A 76 -7.28 -12.80 13.63
CA ALA A 76 -7.31 -12.06 14.89
C ALA A 76 -8.03 -10.70 14.71
N HIS A 77 -7.83 -10.01 13.57
CA HIS A 77 -8.54 -8.77 13.27
C HIS A 77 -10.06 -8.99 13.08
N ALA A 78 -10.45 -10.07 12.39
CA ALA A 78 -11.87 -10.43 12.28
C ALA A 78 -12.49 -10.67 13.67
N ALA A 79 -11.80 -11.41 14.54
CA ALA A 79 -12.24 -11.69 15.91
C ALA A 79 -12.32 -10.41 16.77
N GLU A 80 -11.35 -9.48 16.65
CA GLU A 80 -11.34 -8.17 17.31
C GLU A 80 -12.59 -7.35 16.95
N GLY A 81 -12.97 -7.35 15.68
CA GLY A 81 -14.18 -6.71 15.16
C GLY A 81 -15.47 -7.48 15.44
N LYS A 82 -15.40 -8.67 16.06
CA LYS A 82 -16.53 -9.60 16.30
C LYS A 82 -17.19 -10.07 15.00
N PHE A 83 -16.38 -10.26 13.95
CA PHE A 83 -16.81 -10.83 12.69
C PHE A 83 -16.34 -12.28 12.59
N ASP A 84 -17.18 -13.14 12.00
CA ASP A 84 -16.73 -14.46 11.56
C ASP A 84 -15.78 -14.31 10.36
N PRO A 85 -14.77 -15.19 10.21
CA PRO A 85 -13.93 -15.20 9.02
C PRO A 85 -14.80 -15.32 7.76
N PRO A 86 -14.60 -14.43 6.75
CA PRO A 86 -15.43 -14.47 5.54
C PRO A 86 -15.13 -15.73 4.73
N GLU A 87 -16.14 -16.25 4.04
CA GLU A 87 -15.99 -17.39 3.11
C GLU A 87 -15.22 -17.00 1.84
N HIS A 88 -15.33 -15.74 1.44
CA HIS A 88 -14.65 -15.16 0.27
C HIS A 88 -13.97 -13.85 0.63
N PRO A 89 -12.88 -13.46 -0.06
CA PRO A 89 -12.23 -12.19 0.16
C PRO A 89 -13.20 -11.02 0.02
N MET A 90 -13.29 -10.18 1.03
CA MET A 90 -14.03 -8.92 0.97
C MET A 90 -13.16 -7.89 0.25
N ILE A 91 -13.56 -7.49 -0.96
CA ILE A 91 -12.77 -6.58 -1.79
C ILE A 91 -13.48 -5.25 -1.92
N PHE A 92 -12.74 -4.15 -1.69
CA PHE A 92 -13.21 -2.79 -1.97
C PHE A 92 -12.16 -2.02 -2.76
N GLY A 93 -12.60 -0.96 -3.45
CA GLY A 93 -11.72 -0.12 -4.26
C GLY A 93 -11.21 1.11 -3.51
N ARG A 94 -9.94 1.44 -3.69
CA ARG A 94 -9.37 2.76 -3.46
C ARG A 94 -9.06 3.43 -4.80
N TRP A 95 -9.21 4.75 -4.84
CA TRP A 95 -8.77 5.52 -6.00
C TRP A 95 -7.30 5.93 -5.84
N THR A 96 -6.56 5.90 -6.93
CA THR A 96 -5.17 6.38 -6.97
C THR A 96 -5.05 7.83 -6.50
N ALA A 97 -6.09 8.63 -6.65
CA ALA A 97 -6.17 10.01 -6.15
C ALA A 97 -6.08 10.11 -4.61
N SER A 98 -6.33 9.03 -3.87
CA SER A 98 -6.15 8.99 -2.41
C SER A 98 -4.73 8.61 -1.98
N LEU A 99 -3.87 8.16 -2.92
CA LEU A 99 -2.51 7.72 -2.61
C LEU A 99 -1.57 8.91 -2.43
N VAL A 100 -0.68 8.78 -1.45
CA VAL A 100 0.42 9.73 -1.20
C VAL A 100 1.69 8.98 -0.86
N THR A 101 2.85 9.61 -1.07
CA THR A 101 4.15 9.03 -0.74
C THR A 101 4.51 9.23 0.72
N ASP A 102 5.58 8.56 1.16
CA ASP A 102 6.17 8.70 2.50
C ASP A 102 6.39 10.16 2.90
N GLY A 103 6.14 10.49 4.17
CA GLY A 103 6.27 11.84 4.72
C GLY A 103 5.16 12.83 4.31
N SER A 104 4.22 12.45 3.44
CA SER A 104 3.12 13.32 3.04
C SER A 104 2.15 13.56 4.20
N PRO A 105 1.77 14.83 4.49
CA PRO A 105 0.83 15.12 5.55
C PRO A 105 -0.59 14.71 5.20
N VAL A 106 -1.33 14.19 6.19
CA VAL A 106 -2.74 13.81 6.06
C VAL A 106 -3.58 14.62 7.05
N THR A 107 -4.75 15.05 6.61
CA THR A 107 -5.70 15.78 7.46
C THR A 107 -6.87 14.90 7.86
N VAL A 108 -7.36 15.07 9.08
CA VAL A 108 -8.60 14.43 9.53
C VAL A 108 -9.78 15.04 8.76
N PRO A 109 -10.64 14.23 8.09
CA PRO A 109 -11.82 14.74 7.42
C PRO A 109 -12.79 15.43 8.38
N VAL A 110 -13.60 16.34 7.84
CA VAL A 110 -14.66 17.03 8.60
C VAL A 110 -15.64 16.00 9.16
N ASP A 111 -16.08 16.23 10.39
CA ASP A 111 -16.98 15.33 11.15
C ASP A 111 -16.41 13.99 11.60
N GLU A 112 -15.13 13.67 11.32
CA GLU A 112 -14.43 12.56 11.95
C GLU A 112 -13.87 12.95 13.33
N LEU A 113 -13.77 11.95 14.22
CA LEU A 113 -13.14 12.10 15.54
C LEU A 113 -11.62 11.91 15.49
N GLY A 114 -11.09 11.53 14.35
CA GLY A 114 -9.73 11.17 14.05
C GLY A 114 -9.68 10.12 12.96
N LEU A 115 -8.49 9.75 12.51
CA LEU A 115 -8.26 8.67 11.56
C LEU A 115 -7.81 7.40 12.30
N ASP A 116 -8.22 6.25 11.79
CA ASP A 116 -7.70 4.97 12.26
C ASP A 116 -6.59 4.47 11.35
N TRP A 117 -5.60 3.77 11.90
CA TRP A 117 -4.48 3.17 11.18
C TRP A 117 -4.77 1.72 10.83
N GLU A 118 -4.24 1.27 9.68
CA GLU A 118 -4.26 -0.12 9.26
C GLU A 118 -2.95 -0.43 8.51
N ALA A 119 -2.03 -1.14 9.18
CA ALA A 119 -0.77 -1.59 8.56
C ALA A 119 -1.04 -2.72 7.58
N GLU A 120 -0.64 -2.54 6.33
CA GLU A 120 -0.88 -3.50 5.27
C GLU A 120 0.33 -3.64 4.34
N VAL A 121 0.42 -4.77 3.64
CA VAL A 121 1.32 -4.94 2.50
C VAL A 121 0.56 -4.62 1.23
N ALA A 122 1.08 -3.69 0.43
CA ALA A 122 0.59 -3.46 -0.93
C ALA A 122 1.43 -4.29 -1.91
N ALA A 123 0.80 -5.21 -2.63
CA ALA A 123 1.42 -5.98 -3.71
C ALA A 123 1.10 -5.35 -5.05
N VAL A 124 2.12 -5.07 -5.87
CA VAL A 124 1.95 -4.43 -7.17
C VAL A 124 2.19 -5.43 -8.29
N VAL A 125 1.25 -5.51 -9.21
CA VAL A 125 1.28 -6.43 -10.37
C VAL A 125 2.34 -5.97 -11.37
N GLY A 126 3.13 -6.89 -11.90
CA GLY A 126 4.20 -6.63 -12.88
C GLY A 126 3.95 -7.22 -14.27
N ALA A 127 3.02 -8.19 -14.36
CA ALA A 127 2.62 -8.80 -15.62
C ALA A 127 1.10 -8.98 -15.67
N SER A 128 0.50 -8.94 -16.86
CA SER A 128 -0.97 -9.08 -16.97
C SER A 128 -1.44 -10.45 -16.50
N ILE A 129 -2.48 -10.47 -15.68
CA ILE A 129 -3.11 -11.66 -15.10
C ILE A 129 -4.57 -11.73 -15.58
N CYS A 130 -4.90 -12.81 -16.30
CA CYS A 130 -6.26 -13.07 -16.78
C CYS A 130 -6.54 -14.56 -16.66
N VAL A 131 -7.54 -14.94 -15.86
CA VAL A 131 -7.95 -16.34 -15.62
C VAL A 131 -6.75 -17.23 -15.27
N ALA A 132 -5.93 -16.79 -14.31
CA ALA A 132 -4.73 -17.50 -13.86
C ALA A 132 -5.03 -18.40 -12.64
N ASP A 133 -4.20 -19.41 -12.41
CA ASP A 133 -4.12 -20.10 -11.12
C ASP A 133 -3.33 -19.26 -10.09
N ALA A 134 -3.36 -19.70 -8.82
CA ALA A 134 -2.75 -18.95 -7.72
C ALA A 134 -1.23 -18.79 -7.86
N GLU A 135 -0.53 -19.81 -8.36
CA GLU A 135 0.92 -19.78 -8.51
C GLU A 135 1.33 -18.85 -9.64
N THR A 136 0.66 -18.94 -10.79
CA THR A 136 0.87 -18.03 -11.94
C THR A 136 0.56 -16.58 -11.55
N ALA A 137 -0.55 -16.36 -10.83
CA ALA A 137 -0.96 -15.04 -10.39
C ALA A 137 0.04 -14.42 -9.41
N ARG A 138 0.55 -15.22 -8.45
CA ARG A 138 1.57 -14.78 -7.50
C ARG A 138 2.89 -14.44 -8.19
N ALA A 139 3.31 -15.26 -9.16
CA ALA A 139 4.54 -15.02 -9.92
C ALA A 139 4.50 -13.75 -10.77
N ALA A 140 3.32 -13.19 -11.03
CA ALA A 140 3.13 -11.93 -11.74
C ALA A 140 3.27 -10.70 -10.84
N VAL A 141 3.49 -10.85 -9.54
CA VAL A 141 3.75 -9.73 -8.61
C VAL A 141 5.14 -9.16 -8.86
N PHE A 142 5.20 -7.87 -9.13
CA PHE A 142 6.46 -7.14 -9.34
C PHE A 142 7.19 -6.86 -8.02
N GLY A 143 6.45 -6.45 -6.99
CA GLY A 143 7.02 -6.07 -5.71
C GLY A 143 5.99 -5.67 -4.69
N TYR A 144 6.49 -5.24 -3.53
CA TYR A 144 5.69 -4.93 -2.35
C TYR A 144 6.06 -3.57 -1.78
N ALA A 145 5.08 -2.88 -1.20
CA ALA A 145 5.28 -1.63 -0.48
C ALA A 145 4.57 -1.66 0.88
N ALA A 146 5.08 -0.93 1.86
CA ALA A 146 4.35 -0.64 3.09
C ALA A 146 3.18 0.29 2.77
N PHE A 147 2.03 0.00 3.33
CA PHE A 147 0.80 0.75 3.06
C PHE A 147 0.03 1.01 4.36
N ASN A 148 -0.51 2.23 4.47
CA ASN A 148 -1.43 2.57 5.55
C ASN A 148 -2.83 2.79 4.97
N ASP A 149 -3.76 1.86 5.24
CA ASP A 149 -5.16 1.98 4.82
C ASP A 149 -5.93 2.88 5.80
N LEU A 150 -5.50 4.16 5.92
CA LEU A 150 -6.12 5.12 6.83
C LEU A 150 -7.63 5.19 6.64
N SER A 151 -8.35 5.08 7.74
CA SER A 151 -9.79 4.88 7.75
C SER A 151 -10.51 6.00 8.51
N ALA A 152 -11.44 6.65 7.84
CA ALA A 152 -12.43 7.57 8.41
C ALA A 152 -13.63 6.75 8.87
N ARG A 153 -13.63 6.32 10.14
CA ARG A 153 -14.57 5.27 10.63
C ARG A 153 -16.04 5.69 10.65
N ARG A 154 -16.34 6.97 10.86
CA ARG A 154 -17.73 7.48 10.79
C ARG A 154 -18.23 7.42 9.36
N ALA A 155 -17.47 7.96 8.40
CA ALA A 155 -17.80 7.91 6.98
C ALA A 155 -17.89 6.47 6.46
N GLN A 156 -17.01 5.57 6.91
CA GLN A 156 -17.05 4.14 6.55
C GLN A 156 -18.37 3.46 6.93
N LYS A 157 -19.01 3.89 8.03
CA LYS A 157 -20.23 3.28 8.57
C LYS A 157 -21.53 3.92 8.10
N LEU A 158 -21.47 4.97 7.28
CA LEU A 158 -22.66 5.64 6.75
C LEU A 158 -23.47 4.71 5.84
N THR A 159 -22.80 3.81 5.13
CA THR A 159 -23.43 2.86 4.21
C THR A 159 -22.75 1.49 4.33
N THR A 160 -23.25 0.50 3.60
CA THR A 160 -22.62 -0.81 3.49
C THR A 160 -21.33 -0.81 2.64
N GLN A 161 -21.13 0.23 1.83
CA GLN A 161 -19.92 0.41 1.02
C GLN A 161 -18.91 1.29 1.76
N TRP A 162 -17.67 0.83 1.89
CA TRP A 162 -16.63 1.51 2.65
C TRP A 162 -15.97 2.69 1.92
N THR A 163 -16.39 2.94 0.70
CA THR A 163 -15.80 3.91 -0.23
C THR A 163 -15.49 5.26 0.41
N LEU A 164 -16.45 5.88 1.13
CA LEU A 164 -16.25 7.20 1.74
C LEU A 164 -15.22 7.18 2.87
N GLY A 165 -15.20 6.10 3.67
CA GLY A 165 -14.28 5.98 4.78
C GLY A 165 -12.84 5.63 4.37
N LYS A 166 -12.66 5.11 3.16
CA LYS A 166 -11.39 4.61 2.64
C LYS A 166 -10.76 5.50 1.56
N ASN A 167 -11.46 6.53 1.08
CA ASN A 167 -11.00 7.39 -0.02
C ASN A 167 -10.99 8.89 0.36
N ALA A 168 -10.78 9.20 1.64
CA ALA A 168 -10.49 10.58 2.02
C ALA A 168 -9.17 11.05 1.34
N ASP A 169 -9.06 12.36 1.12
CA ASP A 169 -7.88 12.95 0.48
C ASP A 169 -6.60 12.50 1.22
N SER A 170 -5.61 12.05 0.47
CA SER A 170 -4.29 11.60 0.97
C SER A 170 -4.33 10.43 1.97
N SER A 171 -5.45 9.69 2.09
CA SER A 171 -5.63 8.65 3.11
C SER A 171 -5.02 7.27 2.78
N GLY A 172 -4.28 7.17 1.69
CA GLY A 172 -3.56 5.97 1.25
C GLY A 172 -2.05 6.17 1.17
N PRO A 173 -1.35 6.43 2.29
CA PRO A 173 0.11 6.51 2.28
C PRO A 173 0.73 5.19 1.85
N ILE A 174 1.64 5.26 0.86
CA ILE A 174 2.37 4.12 0.31
C ILE A 174 3.86 4.42 0.27
N GLY A 175 4.67 3.47 0.77
CA GLY A 175 6.13 3.56 0.77
C GLY A 175 6.76 3.27 -0.60
N ASP A 176 8.08 3.23 -0.64
CA ASP A 176 8.83 2.77 -1.79
C ASP A 176 8.48 1.30 -2.09
N LEU A 177 8.50 0.93 -3.37
CA LEU A 177 8.21 -0.42 -3.81
C LEU A 177 9.50 -1.24 -3.86
N VAL A 178 9.56 -2.36 -3.13
CA VAL A 178 10.67 -3.30 -3.14
C VAL A 178 10.33 -4.47 -4.05
N THR A 179 11.24 -4.82 -4.96
CA THR A 179 11.01 -5.92 -5.92
C THR A 179 10.80 -7.27 -5.21
N ALA A 180 9.95 -8.12 -5.77
CA ALA A 180 9.51 -9.37 -5.13
C ALA A 180 10.65 -10.36 -4.87
N ASP A 181 11.70 -10.36 -5.70
CA ASP A 181 12.90 -11.18 -5.52
C ASP A 181 13.69 -10.84 -4.25
N GLU A 182 13.66 -9.57 -3.80
CA GLU A 182 14.32 -9.15 -2.56
C GLU A 182 13.46 -9.44 -1.31
N VAL A 183 12.14 -9.35 -1.44
CA VAL A 183 11.22 -9.57 -0.32
C VAL A 183 10.95 -11.05 -0.09
N GLY A 184 10.79 -11.83 -1.15
CA GLY A 184 10.40 -13.23 -1.08
C GLY A 184 8.88 -13.42 -0.99
N ASP A 185 8.46 -14.58 -0.48
CA ASP A 185 7.05 -14.96 -0.40
C ASP A 185 6.40 -14.46 0.90
N LEU A 186 5.24 -13.84 0.81
CA LEU A 186 4.49 -13.40 2.00
C LEU A 186 4.07 -14.56 2.91
N ARG A 187 3.98 -15.80 2.36
CA ARG A 187 3.68 -17.02 3.13
C ARG A 187 4.81 -17.43 4.08
N ASP A 188 6.04 -17.00 3.82
CA ASP A 188 7.18 -17.25 4.72
C ASP A 188 7.06 -16.46 6.03
N GLY A 189 6.21 -15.43 6.04
CA GLY A 189 5.88 -14.61 7.17
C GLY A 189 6.77 -13.39 7.30
N LEU A 190 6.19 -12.22 7.03
CA LEU A 190 6.78 -10.92 7.29
C LEU A 190 6.10 -10.29 8.49
N ARG A 191 6.87 -9.66 9.36
CA ARG A 191 6.33 -8.86 10.45
C ARG A 191 5.67 -7.60 9.90
N VAL A 192 4.45 -7.30 10.38
CA VAL A 192 3.62 -6.16 9.99
C VAL A 192 3.32 -5.33 11.23
N ARG A 193 3.81 -4.08 11.29
CA ARG A 193 3.68 -3.22 12.46
C ARG A 193 3.10 -1.85 12.13
N THR A 194 2.36 -1.32 13.08
CA THR A 194 2.07 0.12 13.21
C THR A 194 2.75 0.68 14.44
N LEU A 195 3.40 1.83 14.30
CA LEU A 195 3.86 2.65 15.41
C LEU A 195 3.12 4.00 15.35
N VAL A 196 2.56 4.41 16.50
CA VAL A 196 1.99 5.76 16.66
C VAL A 196 2.84 6.50 17.67
N ASN A 197 3.41 7.62 17.27
CA ASN A 197 4.35 8.40 18.09
C ASN A 197 5.47 7.52 18.71
N GLY A 198 5.98 6.58 17.90
CA GLY A 198 7.01 5.62 18.31
C GLY A 198 6.53 4.44 19.16
N THR A 199 5.24 4.40 19.55
CA THR A 199 4.66 3.29 20.32
C THR A 199 4.06 2.26 19.40
N VAL A 200 4.43 0.97 19.58
CA VAL A 200 3.88 -0.13 18.77
C VAL A 200 2.39 -0.33 19.07
N MET A 201 1.56 -0.23 18.07
CA MET A 201 0.11 -0.36 18.15
C MET A 201 -0.42 -1.63 17.47
N GLN A 202 0.19 -2.06 16.37
CA GLN A 202 -0.06 -3.35 15.73
C GLN A 202 1.26 -4.12 15.62
N ASP A 203 1.21 -5.44 15.77
CA ASP A 203 2.37 -6.33 15.62
C ASP A 203 1.88 -7.70 15.15
N GLY A 204 1.68 -7.84 13.86
CA GLY A 204 1.16 -9.03 13.21
C GLY A 204 2.16 -9.68 12.25
N ASN A 205 1.70 -10.68 11.52
CA ASN A 205 2.53 -11.42 10.58
C ASN A 205 1.73 -11.84 9.35
N THR A 206 2.31 -11.73 8.14
CA THR A 206 1.63 -12.07 6.88
C THR A 206 1.20 -13.55 6.79
N ARG A 207 1.83 -14.47 7.53
CA ARG A 207 1.40 -15.88 7.62
C ARG A 207 0.02 -16.08 8.23
N ASP A 208 -0.50 -15.07 8.95
CA ASP A 208 -1.80 -15.12 9.63
C ASP A 208 -2.96 -14.64 8.74
N MET A 209 -2.68 -14.31 7.47
CA MET A 209 -3.69 -14.00 6.48
C MET A 209 -4.66 -15.17 6.30
N ILE A 210 -5.94 -14.84 6.09
CA ILE A 210 -7.00 -15.81 5.81
C ILE A 210 -6.90 -16.27 4.35
N PHE A 211 -6.73 -15.32 3.44
CA PHE A 211 -6.59 -15.55 2.00
C PHE A 211 -5.18 -15.17 1.57
N GLU A 212 -4.48 -16.09 0.93
CA GLU A 212 -3.17 -15.85 0.35
C GLU A 212 -3.27 -14.92 -0.87
N LEU A 213 -2.20 -14.12 -1.09
CA LEU A 213 -2.15 -13.17 -2.20
C LEU A 213 -2.41 -13.83 -3.57
N GLY A 214 -1.80 -14.99 -3.83
CA GLY A 214 -1.99 -15.71 -5.08
C GLY A 214 -3.43 -16.15 -5.32
N GLU A 215 -4.11 -16.61 -4.27
CA GLU A 215 -5.54 -16.99 -4.34
C GLU A 215 -6.43 -15.77 -4.63
N VAL A 216 -6.15 -14.64 -4.00
CA VAL A 216 -6.88 -13.38 -4.23
C VAL A 216 -6.69 -12.90 -5.66
N LEU A 217 -5.45 -12.85 -6.15
CA LEU A 217 -5.14 -12.46 -7.53
C LEU A 217 -5.81 -13.40 -8.55
N ALA A 218 -5.76 -14.71 -8.31
CA ALA A 218 -6.43 -15.70 -9.16
C ALA A 218 -7.95 -15.48 -9.19
N LEU A 219 -8.57 -15.26 -8.02
CA LEU A 219 -10.01 -15.00 -7.92
C LEU A 219 -10.40 -13.73 -8.69
N VAL A 220 -9.69 -12.63 -8.47
CA VAL A 220 -9.94 -11.34 -9.15
C VAL A 220 -9.78 -11.49 -10.67
N SER A 221 -8.74 -12.22 -11.11
CA SER A 221 -8.43 -12.39 -12.53
C SER A 221 -9.51 -13.13 -13.33
N ARG A 222 -10.40 -13.85 -12.66
CA ARG A 222 -11.56 -14.49 -13.31
C ARG A 222 -12.61 -13.49 -13.77
N THR A 223 -12.65 -12.31 -13.15
CA THR A 223 -13.66 -11.29 -13.41
C THR A 223 -13.07 -10.09 -14.14
N MET A 224 -11.85 -9.69 -13.80
CA MET A 224 -11.17 -8.55 -14.42
C MET A 224 -9.69 -8.85 -14.66
N THR A 225 -9.18 -8.53 -15.82
CA THR A 225 -7.73 -8.60 -16.09
C THR A 225 -7.01 -7.60 -15.21
N LEU A 226 -6.04 -8.07 -14.44
CA LEU A 226 -5.10 -7.20 -13.73
C LEU A 226 -3.92 -6.87 -14.65
N ASN A 227 -3.45 -5.64 -14.58
CA ASN A 227 -2.38 -5.13 -15.44
C ASN A 227 -1.18 -4.64 -14.61
N PRO A 228 0.01 -4.50 -15.23
CA PRO A 228 1.15 -3.92 -14.54
C PRO A 228 0.80 -2.56 -13.92
N GLY A 229 1.17 -2.39 -12.65
CA GLY A 229 0.85 -1.23 -11.84
C GLY A 229 -0.44 -1.35 -11.02
N ASP A 230 -1.34 -2.31 -11.29
CA ASP A 230 -2.48 -2.58 -10.41
C ASP A 230 -2.00 -3.06 -9.02
N VAL A 231 -2.71 -2.68 -7.97
CA VAL A 231 -2.31 -2.88 -6.57
C VAL A 231 -3.34 -3.72 -5.83
N ILE A 232 -2.86 -4.73 -5.09
CA ILE A 232 -3.65 -5.46 -4.09
C ILE A 232 -3.12 -5.11 -2.71
N VAL A 233 -3.95 -4.52 -1.85
CA VAL A 233 -3.65 -4.21 -0.46
C VAL A 233 -4.24 -5.33 0.41
N THR A 234 -3.38 -5.98 1.21
CA THR A 234 -3.61 -7.36 1.69
C THR A 234 -4.44 -7.50 2.97
N GLY A 235 -4.93 -6.40 3.51
CA GLY A 235 -5.60 -6.38 4.81
C GLY A 235 -4.64 -6.19 5.98
N THR A 236 -5.19 -5.86 7.13
CA THR A 236 -4.45 -5.47 8.34
C THR A 236 -4.60 -6.50 9.46
N PRO A 237 -3.55 -6.70 10.32
CA PRO A 237 -3.67 -7.48 11.52
C PRO A 237 -4.50 -6.77 12.60
N GLU A 238 -4.71 -7.42 13.74
CA GLU A 238 -5.36 -6.84 14.93
C GLU A 238 -4.58 -5.66 15.50
N GLY A 239 -5.23 -4.88 16.38
CA GLY A 239 -4.63 -3.74 17.08
C GLY A 239 -4.94 -2.40 16.44
N VAL A 240 -5.97 -2.33 15.57
CA VAL A 240 -6.48 -1.05 15.06
C VAL A 240 -7.00 -0.18 16.19
N GLY A 241 -6.93 1.13 16.02
CA GLY A 241 -7.27 2.09 17.07
C GLY A 241 -8.75 2.08 17.43
N TYR A 242 -9.61 1.92 16.44
CA TYR A 242 -11.07 1.93 16.65
C TYR A 242 -11.58 0.74 17.49
N ALA A 243 -10.92 -0.42 17.44
CA ALA A 243 -11.32 -1.61 18.19
C ALA A 243 -10.90 -1.56 19.67
N ARG A 244 -10.07 -0.60 20.07
CA ARG A 244 -9.60 -0.44 21.45
C ARG A 244 -10.71 0.06 22.38
N ASN A 245 -10.53 -0.13 23.67
CA ASN A 245 -11.45 0.35 24.69
C ASN A 245 -10.72 1.18 25.76
N PRO A 246 -10.84 2.52 25.78
CA PRO A 246 -11.57 3.34 24.80
C PRO A 246 -10.89 3.34 23.42
N PRO A 247 -11.60 3.66 22.31
CA PRO A 247 -11.00 3.84 21.00
C PRO A 247 -9.91 4.91 20.98
N ILE A 248 -8.83 4.65 20.25
CA ILE A 248 -7.71 5.58 20.03
C ILE A 248 -7.68 5.90 18.53
N LEU A 249 -7.71 7.19 18.19
CA LEU A 249 -7.68 7.65 16.79
C LEU A 249 -6.60 8.72 16.64
N LEU A 250 -6.01 8.78 15.45
CA LEU A 250 -4.99 9.76 15.07
C LEU A 250 -5.60 11.15 14.93
N ASN A 251 -4.95 12.14 15.51
CA ASN A 251 -5.32 13.54 15.43
C ASN A 251 -4.12 14.40 15.03
N ALA A 252 -4.35 15.65 14.73
CA ALA A 252 -3.29 16.58 14.35
C ALA A 252 -2.20 16.65 15.44
N GLY A 253 -0.95 16.47 15.01
CA GLY A 253 0.23 16.36 15.86
C GLY A 253 0.71 14.92 16.07
N ASP A 254 -0.09 13.92 15.71
CA ASP A 254 0.36 12.53 15.72
C ASP A 254 1.17 12.19 14.47
N GLU A 255 2.06 11.23 14.63
CA GLU A 255 2.81 10.60 13.52
C GLU A 255 2.56 9.09 13.56
N VAL A 256 2.19 8.51 12.41
CA VAL A 256 2.00 7.07 12.27
C VAL A 256 2.99 6.49 11.28
N THR A 257 3.69 5.44 11.68
CA THR A 257 4.62 4.69 10.83
C THR A 257 4.12 3.26 10.67
N ILE A 258 3.97 2.83 9.43
CA ILE A 258 3.82 1.43 9.07
C ILE A 258 5.20 0.87 8.77
N ASP A 259 5.52 -0.27 9.36
CA ASP A 259 6.82 -0.94 9.21
C ASP A 259 6.61 -2.41 8.84
N ILE A 260 7.04 -2.77 7.65
CA ILE A 260 6.91 -4.13 7.09
C ILE A 260 8.31 -4.72 6.91
N GLU A 261 8.55 -5.85 7.54
CA GLU A 261 9.83 -6.56 7.47
C GLU A 261 10.24 -6.80 6.01
N ARG A 262 11.49 -6.48 5.65
CA ARG A 262 12.09 -6.60 4.30
C ARG A 262 11.47 -5.69 3.22
N VAL A 263 10.37 -5.02 3.50
CA VAL A 263 9.70 -4.11 2.56
C VAL A 263 10.02 -2.64 2.87
N GLY A 264 10.13 -2.30 4.15
CA GLY A 264 10.43 -0.94 4.59
C GLY A 264 9.25 -0.26 5.27
N THR A 265 9.30 1.07 5.31
CA THR A 265 8.37 1.88 6.09
C THR A 265 7.62 2.90 5.25
N VAL A 266 6.48 3.35 5.77
CA VAL A 266 5.82 4.59 5.36
C VAL A 266 5.39 5.36 6.61
N THR A 267 5.82 6.61 6.71
CA THR A 267 5.53 7.49 7.84
C THR A 267 4.62 8.63 7.41
N THR A 268 3.62 8.92 8.21
CA THR A 268 2.56 9.88 7.87
C THR A 268 2.34 10.83 9.04
N PRO A 269 2.68 12.12 8.93
CA PRO A 269 2.28 13.13 9.91
C PRO A 269 0.81 13.50 9.73
N ILE A 270 0.06 13.55 10.82
CA ILE A 270 -1.31 14.02 10.84
C ILE A 270 -1.32 15.51 11.17
N VAL A 271 -1.97 16.30 10.33
CA VAL A 271 -1.95 17.77 10.44
C VAL A 271 -3.35 18.35 10.51
N ASN A 272 -3.46 19.59 11.00
CA ASN A 272 -4.71 20.33 10.94
C ASN A 272 -5.11 20.64 9.51
N ARG A 273 -6.40 20.59 9.23
CA ARG A 273 -6.95 21.09 7.97
C ARG A 273 -6.76 22.61 7.95
N THR A 274 -6.07 23.12 6.93
CA THR A 274 -5.88 24.56 6.69
C THR A 274 -7.09 25.17 5.99
#